data_cd8101a737b81df2e9f49f1b18d5f157
#
_entry.id   cd8101a737b81df2e9f49f1b18d5f157
#
_cell.length_a   1.000
_cell.length_b   1.000
_cell.length_c   1.000
_cell.angle_alpha   90.00
_cell.angle_beta   90.00
_cell.angle_gamma   90.00
#
_symmetry.space_group_name_H-M   'P 1'
#
loop_
_entity.id
_entity.type
_entity.pdbx_description
1 polymer ?
#
loop_
_entity_poly.entity_id
_entity_poly.type
_entity_poly.pdbx_seq_one_letter_code
_entity_poly.pdbx_strand_id
1 'polypeptide(L)'
;PSTSAPAGVLNAVQNIMMRDRMGYTDAFGIPRLRQRIARHYHEQYGVDVSPDNVMVTTGSSGAFILSFLASFDVGDRVALTSPSYPAYRNILAALGIEVIDIPVDIEINFQPNVEVLSRAIETAEGKVDGLVIASPSNPTGTMLGPSELSDIVTYCHDQDIRLISDEIYHGITYERPAQTARAYGREMIVISSFSKYFS
;
A
#
# COMPACT_ATOMS: atom_id res chain seq x y z
N PRO A 1 17.38 0.55 -9.55
CA PRO A 1 16.82 0.93 -10.84
C PRO A 1 17.94 1.08 -11.88
N SER A 2 17.75 0.52 -13.06
CA SER A 2 18.72 0.53 -14.14
C SER A 2 18.47 1.68 -15.14
N THR A 3 17.44 2.48 -14.90
CA THR A 3 17.01 3.56 -15.79
C THR A 3 17.22 4.93 -15.13
N SER A 4 17.61 5.91 -15.94
CA SER A 4 17.68 7.30 -15.50
C SER A 4 16.29 7.92 -15.44
N ALA A 5 16.12 8.94 -14.59
CA ALA A 5 14.88 9.71 -14.58
C ALA A 5 14.64 10.36 -15.98
N PRO A 6 13.37 10.52 -16.40
CA PRO A 6 13.05 11.19 -17.66
C PRO A 6 13.66 12.57 -17.76
N ALA A 7 14.13 12.95 -18.96
CA ALA A 7 14.82 14.25 -19.19
C ALA A 7 13.98 15.45 -18.71
N GLY A 8 12.65 15.40 -18.88
CA GLY A 8 11.76 16.45 -18.40
C GLY A 8 11.80 16.63 -16.89
N VAL A 9 11.93 15.53 -16.14
CA VAL A 9 12.05 15.55 -14.67
C VAL A 9 13.38 16.16 -14.27
N LEU A 10 14.49 15.74 -14.91
CA LEU A 10 15.82 16.26 -14.64
C LEU A 10 15.88 17.78 -14.88
N ASN A 11 15.35 18.25 -16.01
CA ASN A 11 15.28 19.67 -16.33
C ASN A 11 14.44 20.46 -15.31
N ALA A 12 13.30 19.89 -14.88
CA ALA A 12 12.45 20.53 -13.88
C ALA A 12 13.16 20.65 -12.52
N VAL A 13 13.87 19.59 -12.09
CA VAL A 13 14.66 19.61 -10.84
C VAL A 13 15.77 20.66 -10.90
N GLN A 14 16.54 20.73 -12.00
CA GLN A 14 17.57 21.76 -12.17
C GLN A 14 16.98 23.17 -12.05
N ASN A 15 15.83 23.43 -12.69
CA ASN A 15 15.18 24.73 -12.62
C ASN A 15 14.71 25.09 -11.20
N ILE A 16 14.18 24.11 -10.46
CA ILE A 16 13.75 24.28 -9.07
C ILE A 16 14.94 24.61 -8.18
N MET A 17 16.03 23.83 -8.30
CA MET A 17 17.24 24.05 -7.51
C MET A 17 17.87 25.43 -7.72
N MET A 18 17.70 26.03 -8.90
CA MET A 18 18.22 27.38 -9.21
C MET A 18 17.33 28.51 -8.71
N ARG A 19 16.04 28.24 -8.44
CA ARG A 19 15.04 29.27 -8.11
C ARG A 19 14.56 29.21 -6.66
N ASP A 20 14.42 28.01 -6.12
CA ASP A 20 13.77 27.78 -4.84
C ASP A 20 14.79 27.55 -3.73
N ARG A 21 14.46 27.98 -2.53
CA ARG A 21 15.25 27.66 -1.33
C ARG A 21 14.99 26.21 -0.96
N MET A 22 16.05 25.41 -0.91
CA MET A 22 16.03 24.03 -0.44
C MET A 22 16.07 24.04 1.09
N GLY A 23 14.91 24.03 1.72
CA GLY A 23 14.74 24.07 3.17
C GLY A 23 13.90 22.89 3.69
N TYR A 24 13.43 23.02 4.91
CA TYR A 24 12.51 22.05 5.51
C TYR A 24 11.17 22.08 4.79
N THR A 25 10.57 20.90 4.64
CA THR A 25 9.19 20.73 4.15
C THR A 25 8.25 20.53 5.34
N ASP A 26 6.94 20.68 5.08
CA ASP A 26 5.92 20.26 6.05
C ASP A 26 6.06 18.76 6.35
N ALA A 27 5.70 18.34 7.57
CA ALA A 27 5.79 16.95 8.00
C ALA A 27 5.00 15.98 7.09
N PHE A 28 3.88 16.42 6.55
CA PHE A 28 3.08 15.64 5.60
C PHE A 28 3.56 15.75 4.14
N GLY A 29 4.57 16.56 3.87
CA GLY A 29 5.08 16.83 2.54
C GLY A 29 4.53 18.12 1.91
N ILE A 30 5.15 18.54 0.83
CA ILE A 30 4.85 19.81 0.13
C ILE A 30 3.38 19.82 -0.33
N PRO A 31 2.58 20.84 0.01
CA PRO A 31 1.14 20.88 -0.32
C PRO A 31 0.85 20.69 -1.81
N ARG A 32 1.66 21.28 -2.67
CA ARG A 32 1.53 21.12 -4.13
C ARG A 32 1.69 19.66 -4.59
N LEU A 33 2.60 18.90 -3.97
CA LEU A 33 2.79 17.48 -4.28
C LEU A 33 1.60 16.65 -3.80
N ARG A 34 1.11 16.91 -2.58
CA ARG A 34 -0.07 16.23 -2.02
C ARG A 34 -1.31 16.46 -2.88
N GLN A 35 -1.53 17.71 -3.34
CA GLN A 35 -2.60 18.06 -4.28
C GLN A 35 -2.44 17.32 -5.62
N ARG A 36 -1.20 17.22 -6.14
CA ARG A 36 -0.96 16.51 -7.40
C ARG A 36 -1.19 15.00 -7.26
N ILE A 37 -0.84 14.40 -6.11
CA ILE A 37 -1.13 13.00 -5.81
C ILE A 37 -2.65 12.78 -5.72
N ALA A 38 -3.38 13.61 -5.00
CA ALA A 38 -4.83 13.54 -4.90
C ALA A 38 -5.50 13.60 -6.29
N ARG A 39 -5.04 14.54 -7.13
CA ARG A 39 -5.49 14.66 -8.52
C ARG A 39 -5.15 13.42 -9.36
N HIS A 40 -3.98 12.78 -9.14
CA HIS A 40 -3.62 11.54 -9.82
C HIS A 40 -4.62 10.41 -9.51
N TYR A 41 -5.07 10.28 -8.25
CA TYR A 41 -6.09 9.30 -7.88
C TYR A 41 -7.41 9.54 -8.61
N HIS A 42 -7.82 10.80 -8.74
CA HIS A 42 -9.02 11.15 -9.52
C HIS A 42 -8.84 10.81 -11.01
N GLU A 43 -7.73 11.22 -11.62
CA GLU A 43 -7.43 11.01 -13.05
C GLU A 43 -7.27 9.52 -13.40
N GLN A 44 -6.64 8.74 -12.52
CA GLN A 44 -6.27 7.35 -12.80
C GLN A 44 -7.36 6.34 -12.39
N TYR A 45 -8.05 6.60 -11.28
CA TYR A 45 -8.98 5.65 -10.67
C TYR A 45 -10.41 6.18 -10.53
N GLY A 46 -10.67 7.45 -10.83
CA GLY A 46 -11.97 8.09 -10.59
C GLY A 46 -12.29 8.28 -9.11
N VAL A 47 -11.27 8.28 -8.24
CA VAL A 47 -11.43 8.34 -6.79
C VAL A 47 -11.01 9.70 -6.25
N ASP A 48 -11.92 10.36 -5.52
CA ASP A 48 -11.62 11.61 -4.85
C ASP A 48 -10.91 11.37 -3.51
N VAL A 49 -9.71 11.90 -3.40
CA VAL A 49 -8.88 11.87 -2.20
C VAL A 49 -8.61 13.31 -1.76
N SER A 50 -8.86 13.63 -0.48
CA SER A 50 -8.42 14.92 0.05
C SER A 50 -6.90 14.99 0.09
N PRO A 51 -6.26 16.08 -0.34
CA PRO A 51 -4.83 16.30 -0.13
C PRO A 51 -4.40 16.17 1.34
N ASP A 52 -5.32 16.40 2.29
CA ASP A 52 -5.04 16.27 3.72
C ASP A 52 -4.91 14.82 4.18
N ASN A 53 -5.41 13.89 3.39
CA ASN A 53 -5.24 12.45 3.60
C ASN A 53 -4.01 11.87 2.87
N VAL A 54 -3.15 12.72 2.30
CA VAL A 54 -1.93 12.31 1.60
C VAL A 54 -0.72 12.67 2.45
N MET A 55 0.11 11.68 2.76
CA MET A 55 1.40 11.86 3.44
C MET A 55 2.54 11.42 2.52
N VAL A 56 3.57 12.23 2.40
CA VAL A 56 4.80 11.92 1.63
C VAL A 56 5.86 11.45 2.61
N THR A 57 6.43 10.29 2.35
CA THR A 57 7.42 9.64 3.23
C THR A 57 8.75 9.40 2.52
N THR A 58 9.79 9.03 3.26
CA THR A 58 11.09 8.62 2.73
C THR A 58 11.01 7.20 2.17
N GLY A 59 10.32 7.05 1.04
CA GLY A 59 10.04 5.79 0.38
C GLY A 59 8.91 4.99 1.04
N SER A 60 8.51 3.89 0.39
CA SER A 60 7.45 3.01 0.89
C SER A 60 7.81 2.32 2.21
N SER A 61 9.10 2.03 2.46
CA SER A 61 9.53 1.47 3.75
C SER A 61 9.22 2.40 4.92
N GLY A 62 9.45 3.71 4.75
CA GLY A 62 9.04 4.72 5.73
C GLY A 62 7.53 4.78 5.91
N ALA A 63 6.77 4.64 4.80
CA ALA A 63 5.32 4.58 4.87
C ALA A 63 4.82 3.36 5.66
N PHE A 64 5.40 2.15 5.45
CA PHE A 64 5.03 0.96 6.23
C PHE A 64 5.32 1.12 7.71
N ILE A 65 6.50 1.64 8.09
CA ILE A 65 6.85 1.88 9.49
C ILE A 65 5.83 2.82 10.15
N LEU A 66 5.55 3.95 9.51
CA LEU A 66 4.60 4.94 10.04
C LEU A 66 3.16 4.39 10.10
N SER A 67 2.75 3.64 9.08
CA SER A 67 1.42 3.03 9.04
C SER A 67 1.23 1.99 10.14
N PHE A 68 2.23 1.14 10.37
CA PHE A 68 2.17 0.14 11.43
C PHE A 68 2.17 0.77 12.82
N LEU A 69 3.06 1.76 13.06
CA LEU A 69 3.11 2.51 14.33
C LEU A 69 1.81 3.28 14.62
N ALA A 70 1.12 3.77 13.57
CA ALA A 70 -0.13 4.52 13.73
C ALA A 70 -1.37 3.63 13.87
N SER A 71 -1.26 2.36 13.48
CA SER A 71 -2.41 1.45 13.39
C SER A 71 -2.42 0.37 14.45
N PHE A 72 -1.26 -0.01 15.00
CA PHE A 72 -1.12 -1.19 15.84
C PHE A 72 -0.27 -0.90 17.08
N ASP A 73 -0.64 -1.56 18.17
CA ASP A 73 0.12 -1.60 19.42
C ASP A 73 0.98 -2.87 19.53
N VAL A 74 1.90 -2.90 20.48
CA VAL A 74 2.70 -4.10 20.79
C VAL A 74 1.79 -5.25 21.22
N GLY A 75 1.92 -6.39 20.57
CA GLY A 75 1.09 -7.56 20.80
C GLY A 75 -0.15 -7.66 19.90
N ASP A 76 -0.47 -6.61 19.12
CA ASP A 76 -1.48 -6.72 18.07
C ASP A 76 -1.06 -7.74 17.02
N ARG A 77 -2.04 -8.26 16.29
CA ARG A 77 -1.86 -9.37 15.34
C ARG A 77 -2.23 -8.94 13.93
N VAL A 78 -1.26 -9.05 13.03
CA VAL A 78 -1.41 -8.61 11.63
C VAL A 78 -1.25 -9.79 10.69
N ALA A 79 -2.25 -10.01 9.85
CA ALA A 79 -2.26 -11.05 8.84
C ALA A 79 -1.46 -10.62 7.60
N LEU A 80 -0.62 -11.53 7.11
CA LEU A 80 0.15 -11.39 5.87
C LEU A 80 -0.06 -12.60 4.98
N THR A 81 -0.18 -12.38 3.68
CA THR A 81 -0.12 -13.49 2.72
C THR A 81 1.27 -14.14 2.72
N SER A 82 1.33 -15.44 2.53
CA SER A 82 2.58 -16.18 2.39
C SER A 82 2.55 -17.01 1.09
N PRO A 83 3.42 -16.68 0.11
CA PRO A 83 4.54 -15.74 0.15
C PRO A 83 4.14 -14.25 0.11
N SER A 84 4.99 -13.38 0.69
CA SER A 84 4.86 -11.92 0.61
C SER A 84 6.24 -11.24 0.69
N TYR A 85 6.25 -9.91 0.53
CA TYR A 85 7.49 -9.14 0.65
C TYR A 85 8.04 -9.19 2.09
N PRO A 86 9.28 -9.68 2.31
CA PRO A 86 9.81 -9.96 3.65
C PRO A 86 9.86 -8.76 4.59
N ALA A 87 9.93 -7.54 4.05
CA ALA A 87 10.04 -6.33 4.87
C ALA A 87 8.81 -6.10 5.76
N TYR A 88 7.59 -6.51 5.33
CA TYR A 88 6.40 -6.37 6.17
C TYR A 88 6.60 -7.11 7.49
N ARG A 89 6.92 -8.39 7.42
CA ARG A 89 7.17 -9.25 8.58
C ARG A 89 8.28 -8.70 9.46
N ASN A 90 9.39 -8.29 8.85
CA ASN A 90 10.54 -7.79 9.59
C ASN A 90 10.23 -6.49 10.35
N ILE A 91 9.46 -5.58 9.74
CA ILE A 91 9.05 -4.33 10.39
C ILE A 91 8.05 -4.62 11.52
N LEU A 92 7.02 -5.43 11.26
CA LEU A 92 6.03 -5.82 12.28
C LEU A 92 6.71 -6.49 13.49
N ALA A 93 7.58 -7.45 13.25
CA ALA A 93 8.33 -8.13 14.32
C ALA A 93 9.22 -7.16 15.10
N ALA A 94 9.89 -6.20 14.45
CA ALA A 94 10.69 -5.18 15.11
C ALA A 94 9.86 -4.23 15.99
N LEU A 95 8.57 -4.06 15.66
CA LEU A 95 7.61 -3.26 16.43
C LEU A 95 6.89 -4.07 17.53
N GLY A 96 7.19 -5.36 17.66
CA GLY A 96 6.54 -6.24 18.64
C GLY A 96 5.13 -6.66 18.27
N ILE A 97 4.80 -6.60 16.97
CA ILE A 97 3.50 -7.00 16.41
C ILE A 97 3.61 -8.45 15.94
N GLU A 98 2.63 -9.26 16.30
CA GLU A 98 2.58 -10.67 15.88
C GLU A 98 2.11 -10.81 14.44
N VAL A 99 2.74 -11.71 13.69
CA VAL A 99 2.37 -11.98 12.29
C VAL A 99 1.61 -13.29 12.18
N ILE A 100 0.43 -13.22 11.57
CA ILE A 100 -0.40 -14.37 11.20
C ILE A 100 -0.20 -14.67 9.73
N ASP A 101 0.26 -15.86 9.42
CA ASP A 101 0.45 -16.30 8.04
C ASP A 101 -0.85 -16.75 7.40
N ILE A 102 -1.15 -16.21 6.22
CA ILE A 102 -2.23 -16.65 5.34
C ILE A 102 -1.58 -17.35 4.15
N PRO A 103 -1.56 -18.68 4.11
CA PRO A 103 -0.99 -19.40 2.99
C PRO A 103 -1.82 -19.15 1.73
N VAL A 104 -1.13 -18.75 0.67
CA VAL A 104 -1.70 -18.57 -0.67
C VAL A 104 -0.87 -19.36 -1.68
N ASP A 105 -1.53 -19.97 -2.65
CA ASP A 105 -0.90 -20.86 -3.63
C ASP A 105 -1.38 -20.56 -5.06
N ILE A 106 -0.98 -21.42 -5.98
CA ILE A 106 -1.30 -21.29 -7.40
C ILE A 106 -2.81 -21.48 -7.68
N GLU A 107 -3.52 -22.24 -6.86
CA GLU A 107 -4.95 -22.52 -7.06
C GLU A 107 -5.79 -21.25 -6.88
N ILE A 108 -5.33 -20.36 -6.01
CA ILE A 108 -5.93 -19.03 -5.77
C ILE A 108 -5.08 -17.89 -6.34
N ASN A 109 -4.24 -18.20 -7.35
CA ASN A 109 -3.39 -17.22 -8.02
C ASN A 109 -2.50 -16.41 -7.06
N PHE A 110 -2.06 -17.03 -5.97
CA PHE A 110 -1.23 -16.40 -4.93
C PHE A 110 -1.82 -15.09 -4.36
N GLN A 111 -3.14 -14.91 -4.45
CA GLN A 111 -3.86 -13.78 -3.87
C GLN A 111 -4.91 -14.28 -2.87
N PRO A 112 -5.12 -13.58 -1.76
CA PRO A 112 -6.13 -13.97 -0.80
C PRO A 112 -7.53 -13.72 -1.35
N ASN A 113 -8.48 -14.54 -0.94
CA ASN A 113 -9.90 -14.28 -1.03
C ASN A 113 -10.54 -14.33 0.37
N VAL A 114 -11.79 -13.95 0.49
CA VAL A 114 -12.49 -13.88 1.81
C VAL A 114 -12.55 -15.26 2.47
N GLU A 115 -12.71 -16.34 1.70
CA GLU A 115 -12.76 -17.70 2.25
C GLU A 115 -11.44 -18.10 2.92
N VAL A 116 -10.30 -17.85 2.25
CA VAL A 116 -8.98 -18.14 2.80
C VAL A 116 -8.67 -17.22 3.99
N LEU A 117 -9.07 -15.96 3.93
CA LEU A 117 -8.91 -15.00 5.02
C LEU A 117 -9.72 -15.43 6.26
N SER A 118 -11.00 -15.71 6.11
CA SER A 118 -11.87 -16.09 7.24
C SER A 118 -11.38 -17.37 7.91
N ARG A 119 -11.00 -18.37 7.11
CA ARG A 119 -10.46 -19.63 7.63
C ARG A 119 -9.14 -19.41 8.40
N ALA A 120 -8.23 -18.60 7.89
CA ALA A 120 -6.97 -18.31 8.57
C ALA A 120 -7.20 -17.54 9.88
N ILE A 121 -8.12 -16.58 9.88
CA ILE A 121 -8.50 -15.81 11.06
C ILE A 121 -9.20 -16.67 12.10
N GLU A 122 -10.13 -17.54 11.72
CA GLU A 122 -10.80 -18.49 12.61
C GLU A 122 -9.82 -19.48 13.25
N THR A 123 -8.80 -19.89 12.49
CA THR A 123 -7.75 -20.81 12.98
C THR A 123 -6.75 -20.12 13.89
N ALA A 124 -6.55 -18.85 13.69
CA ALA A 124 -5.68 -18.03 14.54
C ALA A 124 -6.41 -17.80 15.88
N GLU A 125 -5.92 -18.38 16.96
CA GLU A 125 -6.48 -18.16 18.29
C GLU A 125 -6.40 -16.67 18.68
N GLY A 126 -7.52 -15.97 18.72
CA GLY A 126 -7.65 -14.55 19.09
C GLY A 126 -7.97 -13.61 17.92
N LYS A 127 -8.11 -12.31 18.23
CA LYS A 127 -8.43 -11.25 17.27
C LYS A 127 -7.28 -11.04 16.27
N VAL A 128 -7.61 -10.73 15.03
CA VAL A 128 -6.68 -10.19 14.04
C VAL A 128 -6.99 -8.70 13.86
N ASP A 129 -6.00 -7.84 14.10
CA ASP A 129 -6.17 -6.40 14.16
C ASP A 129 -5.90 -5.74 12.80
N GLY A 130 -5.08 -6.38 11.97
CA GLY A 130 -4.74 -5.84 10.66
C GLY A 130 -4.53 -6.89 9.58
N LEU A 131 -4.63 -6.45 8.33
CA LEU A 131 -4.30 -7.21 7.14
C LEU A 131 -3.46 -6.36 6.19
N VAL A 132 -2.35 -6.92 5.71
CA VAL A 132 -1.56 -6.31 4.62
C VAL A 132 -1.73 -7.14 3.37
N ILE A 133 -2.18 -6.49 2.29
CA ILE A 133 -2.25 -7.09 0.94
C ILE A 133 -1.33 -6.32 -0.01
N ALA A 134 -0.88 -6.98 -1.06
CA ALA A 134 -0.12 -6.36 -2.15
C ALA A 134 -0.71 -6.77 -3.50
N SER A 135 -1.08 -5.78 -4.31
CA SER A 135 -1.62 -6.02 -5.66
C SER A 135 -1.19 -4.90 -6.61
N PRO A 136 -0.27 -5.17 -7.55
CA PRO A 136 0.45 -6.44 -7.80
C PRO A 136 1.35 -6.88 -6.66
N SER A 137 1.41 -8.19 -6.43
CA SER A 137 2.16 -8.79 -5.33
C SER A 137 3.64 -8.95 -5.65
N ASN A 138 4.48 -8.78 -4.64
CA ASN A 138 5.86 -9.22 -4.62
C ASN A 138 5.97 -10.41 -3.64
N PRO A 139 6.36 -11.63 -4.09
CA PRO A 139 7.18 -11.90 -5.28
C PRO A 139 6.43 -12.41 -6.52
N THR A 140 5.11 -12.64 -6.46
CA THR A 140 4.39 -13.44 -7.46
C THR A 140 3.99 -12.65 -8.72
N GLY A 141 3.89 -11.33 -8.64
CA GLY A 141 3.43 -10.48 -9.74
C GLY A 141 1.91 -10.55 -10.00
N THR A 142 1.19 -11.35 -9.23
CA THR A 142 -0.25 -11.56 -9.38
C THR A 142 -1.06 -10.38 -8.83
N MET A 143 -2.30 -10.23 -9.29
CA MET A 143 -3.18 -9.12 -8.91
C MET A 143 -4.55 -9.60 -8.49
N LEU A 144 -5.11 -8.94 -7.48
CA LEU A 144 -6.53 -9.04 -7.13
C LEU A 144 -7.42 -8.50 -8.26
N GLY A 145 -8.53 -9.15 -8.51
CA GLY A 145 -9.59 -8.62 -9.36
C GLY A 145 -10.42 -7.54 -8.64
N PRO A 146 -11.19 -6.74 -9.39
CA PRO A 146 -12.05 -5.73 -8.79
C PRO A 146 -13.02 -6.25 -7.74
N SER A 147 -13.68 -7.39 -8.01
CA SER A 147 -14.61 -8.05 -7.09
C SER A 147 -13.89 -8.57 -5.85
N GLU A 148 -12.78 -9.30 -6.04
CA GLU A 148 -11.98 -9.85 -4.95
C GLU A 148 -11.48 -8.75 -4.00
N LEU A 149 -10.99 -7.64 -4.56
CA LEU A 149 -10.54 -6.49 -3.77
C LEU A 149 -11.68 -5.81 -3.02
N SER A 150 -12.86 -5.67 -3.66
CA SER A 150 -14.06 -5.14 -3.03
C SER A 150 -14.52 -6.01 -1.86
N ASP A 151 -14.53 -7.34 -2.06
CA ASP A 151 -14.95 -8.29 -1.04
C ASP A 151 -14.00 -8.28 0.16
N ILE A 152 -12.68 -8.20 -0.07
CA ILE A 152 -11.68 -8.06 1.00
C ILE A 152 -11.85 -6.77 1.77
N VAL A 153 -12.06 -5.64 1.08
CA VAL A 153 -12.31 -4.34 1.74
C VAL A 153 -13.54 -4.39 2.62
N THR A 154 -14.63 -4.97 2.11
CA THR A 154 -15.88 -5.13 2.86
C THR A 154 -15.67 -6.05 4.06
N TYR A 155 -15.03 -7.19 3.88
CA TYR A 155 -14.74 -8.14 4.95
C TYR A 155 -13.91 -7.50 6.07
N CYS A 156 -12.85 -6.76 5.71
CA CYS A 156 -12.02 -6.07 6.71
C CYS A 156 -12.81 -5.02 7.49
N HIS A 157 -13.69 -4.26 6.81
CA HIS A 157 -14.56 -3.30 7.47
C HIS A 157 -15.51 -3.98 8.46
N ASP A 158 -16.19 -5.06 8.04
CA ASP A 158 -17.19 -5.77 8.84
C ASP A 158 -16.57 -6.51 10.05
N GLN A 159 -15.29 -6.88 9.95
CA GLN A 159 -14.55 -7.58 11.02
C GLN A 159 -13.68 -6.63 11.88
N ASP A 160 -13.75 -5.31 11.67
CA ASP A 160 -12.90 -4.31 12.34
C ASP A 160 -11.40 -4.60 12.20
N ILE A 161 -11.01 -5.03 10.98
CA ILE A 161 -9.62 -5.31 10.61
C ILE A 161 -9.05 -4.12 9.85
N ARG A 162 -7.94 -3.56 10.32
CA ARG A 162 -7.24 -2.46 9.61
C ARG A 162 -6.59 -2.98 8.35
N LEU A 163 -7.10 -2.57 7.18
CA LEU A 163 -6.52 -2.92 5.89
C LEU A 163 -5.39 -1.96 5.51
N ILE A 164 -4.24 -2.51 5.11
CA ILE A 164 -3.12 -1.80 4.48
C ILE A 164 -2.89 -2.41 3.11
N SER A 165 -3.10 -1.62 2.05
CA SER A 165 -2.93 -2.03 0.66
C SER A 165 -1.61 -1.50 0.10
N ASP A 166 -0.71 -2.40 -0.26
CA ASP A 166 0.52 -2.06 -0.99
C ASP A 166 0.23 -2.01 -2.49
N GLU A 167 0.28 -0.81 -3.05
CA GLU A 167 -0.02 -0.51 -4.45
C GLU A 167 1.21 0.05 -5.19
N ILE A 168 2.42 -0.21 -4.69
CA ILE A 168 3.66 0.38 -5.23
C ILE A 168 3.94 -0.01 -6.68
N TYR A 169 3.36 -1.11 -7.17
CA TYR A 169 3.52 -1.59 -8.54
C TYR A 169 2.40 -1.15 -9.50
N HIS A 170 1.48 -0.29 -9.07
CA HIS A 170 0.48 0.29 -9.97
C HIS A 170 1.17 1.05 -11.12
N GLY A 171 0.64 0.86 -12.33
CA GLY A 171 1.26 1.36 -13.57
C GLY A 171 2.19 0.34 -14.25
N ILE A 172 2.71 -0.66 -13.54
CA ILE A 172 3.48 -1.77 -14.10
C ILE A 172 2.56 -3.01 -14.21
N THR A 173 1.58 -2.93 -15.08
CA THR A 173 0.59 -3.99 -15.33
C THR A 173 0.43 -4.19 -16.84
N TYR A 174 0.26 -5.42 -17.28
CA TYR A 174 0.29 -5.77 -18.70
C TYR A 174 -1.06 -6.20 -19.25
N GLU A 175 -1.81 -7.03 -18.56
CA GLU A 175 -3.06 -7.61 -19.04
C GLU A 175 -4.28 -6.75 -18.71
N ARG A 176 -4.27 -6.13 -17.55
CA ARG A 176 -5.36 -5.28 -17.06
C ARG A 176 -4.82 -4.18 -16.15
N PRO A 177 -5.49 -3.03 -16.04
CA PRO A 177 -5.11 -2.01 -15.06
C PRO A 177 -5.34 -2.52 -13.63
N ALA A 178 -4.44 -2.15 -12.72
CA ALA A 178 -4.64 -2.38 -11.30
C ALA A 178 -5.75 -1.48 -10.76
N GLN A 179 -6.47 -1.98 -9.76
CA GLN A 179 -7.50 -1.22 -9.03
C GLN A 179 -6.96 -0.82 -7.66
N THR A 180 -7.26 0.41 -7.24
CA THR A 180 -6.92 0.84 -5.89
C THR A 180 -7.98 0.38 -4.89
N ALA A 181 -7.56 -0.11 -3.72
CA ALA A 181 -8.46 -0.44 -2.61
C ALA A 181 -9.32 0.77 -2.21
N ARG A 182 -8.81 1.97 -2.40
CA ARG A 182 -9.49 3.23 -2.11
C ARG A 182 -10.79 3.44 -2.91
N ALA A 183 -10.98 2.72 -4.02
CA ALA A 183 -12.22 2.74 -4.79
C ALA A 183 -13.40 2.08 -4.05
N TYR A 184 -13.12 1.19 -3.10
CA TYR A 184 -14.12 0.37 -2.41
C TYR A 184 -14.37 0.77 -0.96
N GLY A 185 -13.57 1.67 -0.39
CA GLY A 185 -13.74 2.11 0.99
C GLY A 185 -12.90 3.34 1.34
N ARG A 186 -13.05 3.82 2.58
CA ARG A 186 -12.35 5.01 3.07
C ARG A 186 -11.43 4.77 4.26
N GLU A 187 -11.53 3.62 4.89
CA GLU A 187 -10.91 3.32 6.19
C GLU A 187 -9.65 2.46 6.09
N MET A 188 -9.05 2.38 4.90
CA MET A 188 -7.79 1.69 4.71
C MET A 188 -6.63 2.67 4.53
N ILE A 189 -5.43 2.16 4.72
CA ILE A 189 -4.19 2.84 4.33
C ILE A 189 -3.74 2.26 3.00
N VAL A 190 -3.50 3.15 2.02
CA VAL A 190 -2.93 2.78 0.73
C VAL A 190 -1.49 3.30 0.66
N ILE A 191 -0.56 2.41 0.33
CA ILE A 191 0.85 2.76 0.15
C ILE A 191 1.21 2.66 -1.33
N SER A 192 1.67 3.77 -1.89
CA SER A 192 2.17 3.85 -3.26
C SER A 192 3.59 4.41 -3.29
N SER A 193 4.25 4.41 -4.44
CA SER A 193 5.63 4.88 -4.54
C SER A 193 5.96 5.43 -5.93
N PHE A 194 6.84 6.41 -5.98
CA PHE A 194 7.45 6.87 -7.23
C PHE A 194 8.60 5.97 -7.71
N SER A 195 9.11 5.07 -6.86
CA SER A 195 10.35 4.31 -7.11
C SER A 195 10.21 3.14 -8.08
N LYS A 196 9.02 2.82 -8.55
CA LYS A 196 8.79 1.70 -9.47
C LYS A 196 8.38 2.19 -10.85
N TYR A 197 7.13 2.63 -10.99
CA TYR A 197 6.60 3.03 -12.29
C TYR A 197 7.22 4.33 -12.83
N PHE A 198 7.57 5.28 -11.94
CA PHE A 198 8.04 6.62 -12.35
C PHE A 198 9.57 6.77 -12.37
N SER A 199 10.33 5.75 -12.05
CA SER A 199 11.80 5.81 -12.01
C SER A 199 12.47 5.33 -13.28
#